data_47714a975765d5c0d06a621f7f2afccf
#
_entry.id   47714a975765d5c0d06a621f7f2afccf
#
_cell.length_a   1.000
_cell.length_b   1.000
_cell.length_c   1.000
_cell.angle_alpha   90.00
_cell.angle_beta   90.00
_cell.angle_gamma   90.00
#
_symmetry.space_group_name_H-M   'P 1'
#
loop_
_entity.id
_entity.type
_entity.pdbx_description
1 polymer ?
#
loop_
_entity_poly.entity_id
_entity_poly.type
_entity_poly.pdbx_seq_one_letter_code
_entity_poly.pdbx_strand_id
1 'polypeptide(L)'
;EKSSLKKSKNMEQQMKKGFPNWNNVSIDYNWRGLIATTTKFLPSIGKIEDDEIYYSFGYQANGVNTAPWSGNELAKLIVSNSKDVNISQLYKGLPSTFPFPK
;
A
#
# COMPACT_ATOMS: atom_id res chain seq x y z
N GLU A 1 -2.47 -21.43 -9.39
CA GLU A 1 -1.85 -21.30 -10.73
C GLU A 1 -2.90 -21.09 -11.84
N LYS A 2 -3.88 -21.97 -12.03
CA LYS A 2 -4.96 -21.82 -13.03
C LYS A 2 -5.76 -20.51 -12.90
N SER A 3 -6.07 -20.07 -11.68
CA SER A 3 -6.76 -18.79 -11.41
C SER A 3 -5.91 -17.58 -11.83
N SER A 4 -4.60 -17.69 -11.68
CA SER A 4 -3.64 -16.64 -12.07
C SER A 4 -3.62 -16.40 -13.57
N LEU A 5 -3.51 -17.46 -14.36
CA LEU A 5 -3.52 -17.41 -15.83
C LEU A 5 -4.84 -16.85 -16.38
N LYS A 6 -5.97 -17.23 -15.78
CA LYS A 6 -7.29 -16.72 -16.18
C LYS A 6 -7.40 -15.20 -15.98
N LYS A 7 -6.87 -14.69 -14.85
CA LYS A 7 -6.87 -13.23 -14.57
C LYS A 7 -5.98 -12.47 -15.53
N SER A 8 -4.79 -12.98 -15.86
CA SER A 8 -3.89 -12.35 -16.83
C SER A 8 -4.51 -12.26 -18.23
N LYS A 9 -5.10 -13.34 -18.71
CA LYS A 9 -5.81 -13.35 -19.99
C LYS A 9 -6.97 -12.36 -20.02
N ASN A 10 -7.73 -12.27 -18.93
CA ASN A 10 -8.83 -11.32 -18.84
C ASN A 10 -8.32 -9.87 -18.89
N MET A 11 -7.24 -9.55 -18.18
CA MET A 11 -6.62 -8.22 -18.22
C MET A 11 -6.15 -7.86 -19.63
N GLU A 12 -5.48 -8.78 -20.32
CA GLU A 12 -5.07 -8.59 -21.72
C GLU A 12 -6.25 -8.31 -22.64
N GLN A 13 -7.34 -9.07 -22.52
CA GLN A 13 -8.56 -8.86 -23.30
C GLN A 13 -9.17 -7.48 -23.01
N GLN A 14 -9.24 -7.06 -21.73
CA GLN A 14 -9.77 -5.74 -21.38
C GLN A 14 -8.88 -4.61 -21.90
N MET A 15 -7.56 -4.78 -21.85
CA MET A 15 -6.61 -3.83 -22.42
C MET A 15 -6.84 -3.65 -23.93
N LYS A 16 -6.89 -4.73 -24.69
CA LYS A 16 -7.12 -4.70 -26.13
C LYS A 16 -8.50 -4.11 -26.49
N LYS A 17 -9.51 -4.37 -25.66
CA LYS A 17 -10.84 -3.78 -25.83
C LYS A 17 -10.84 -2.27 -25.56
N GLY A 18 -10.13 -1.82 -24.54
CA GLY A 18 -10.03 -0.40 -24.17
C GLY A 18 -9.13 0.41 -25.11
N PHE A 19 -8.17 -0.25 -25.73
CA PHE A 19 -7.19 0.35 -26.65
C PHE A 19 -7.13 -0.42 -27.97
N PRO A 20 -8.11 -0.24 -28.88
CA PRO A 20 -8.20 -1.02 -30.11
C PRO A 20 -6.95 -0.94 -31.00
N ASN A 21 -6.23 0.18 -30.96
CA ASN A 21 -4.96 0.36 -31.70
C ASN A 21 -3.81 -0.51 -31.15
N TRP A 22 -3.99 -1.13 -29.99
CA TRP A 22 -2.99 -2.00 -29.35
C TRP A 22 -3.21 -3.49 -29.62
N ASN A 23 -4.04 -3.85 -30.60
CA ASN A 23 -4.30 -5.24 -30.95
C ASN A 23 -3.03 -6.03 -31.32
N ASN A 24 -2.02 -5.34 -31.87
CA ASN A 24 -0.75 -5.93 -32.28
C ASN A 24 0.34 -5.86 -31.20
N VAL A 25 0.03 -5.32 -30.00
CA VAL A 25 0.97 -5.25 -28.88
C VAL A 25 1.03 -6.61 -28.19
N SER A 26 2.24 -7.12 -27.99
CA SER A 26 2.52 -8.31 -27.16
C SER A 26 2.83 -7.89 -25.72
N ILE A 27 2.45 -8.74 -24.77
CA ILE A 27 2.82 -8.56 -23.36
C ILE A 27 4.05 -9.42 -23.10
N ASP A 28 5.19 -8.78 -22.92
CA ASP A 28 6.47 -9.48 -22.69
C ASP A 28 6.58 -9.95 -21.23
N TYR A 29 6.07 -9.17 -20.28
CA TYR A 29 6.17 -9.47 -18.86
C TYR A 29 4.82 -9.27 -18.16
N ASN A 30 4.53 -10.17 -17.23
CA ASN A 30 3.34 -10.10 -16.38
C ASN A 30 3.74 -10.49 -14.95
N TRP A 31 3.42 -9.64 -13.98
CA TRP A 31 3.71 -9.89 -12.57
C TRP A 31 2.51 -9.55 -11.69
N ARG A 32 2.56 -10.02 -10.47
CA ARG A 32 1.53 -9.77 -9.44
C ARG A 32 2.19 -9.54 -8.10
N GLY A 33 1.50 -8.79 -7.25
CA GLY A 33 1.89 -8.56 -5.88
C GLY A 33 0.68 -8.50 -4.96
N LEU A 34 0.94 -8.65 -3.67
CA LEU A 34 -0.03 -8.38 -2.62
C LEU A 34 0.07 -6.90 -2.24
N ILE A 35 -1.06 -6.27 -2.01
CA ILE A 35 -1.16 -4.90 -1.55
C ILE A 35 -1.69 -4.92 -0.12
N ALA A 36 -0.93 -4.31 0.81
CA ALA A 36 -1.40 -4.10 2.16
C ALA A 36 -2.39 -2.93 2.18
N THR A 37 -3.62 -3.21 2.58
CA THR A 37 -4.70 -2.23 2.70
C THR A 37 -5.10 -2.07 4.15
N THR A 38 -5.19 -0.83 4.64
CA THR A 38 -5.72 -0.51 5.96
C THR A 38 -7.21 -0.18 5.88
N THR A 39 -7.92 -0.26 6.99
CA THR A 39 -9.35 0.14 7.07
C THR A 39 -9.57 1.62 6.78
N LYS A 40 -8.57 2.45 7.03
CA LYS A 40 -8.61 3.90 6.75
C LYS A 40 -8.27 4.24 5.29
N PHE A 41 -7.79 3.28 4.50
CA PHE A 41 -7.23 3.51 3.16
C PHE A 41 -6.08 4.54 3.14
N LEU A 42 -5.38 4.69 4.26
CA LEU A 42 -4.25 5.59 4.46
C LEU A 42 -3.11 4.83 5.14
N PRO A 43 -1.85 5.22 4.95
CA PRO A 43 -0.74 4.68 5.71
C PRO A 43 -0.93 4.85 7.21
N SER A 44 -0.38 3.94 7.99
CA SER A 44 -0.31 4.06 9.44
C SER A 44 1.14 4.29 9.85
N ILE A 45 1.36 5.32 10.66
CA ILE A 45 2.67 5.73 11.14
C ILE A 45 2.58 5.90 12.67
N GLY A 46 3.56 5.37 13.40
CA GLY A 46 3.55 5.52 14.84
C GLY A 46 4.63 4.74 15.56
N LYS A 47 4.48 4.67 16.87
CA LYS A 47 5.28 3.87 17.79
C LYS A 47 4.34 2.98 18.60
N ILE A 48 4.77 1.78 18.93
CA ILE A 48 4.07 0.93 19.91
C ILE A 48 4.37 1.50 21.29
N GLU A 49 3.34 1.80 22.09
CA GLU A 49 3.45 2.62 23.30
C GLU A 49 4.46 2.08 24.32
N ASP A 50 4.47 0.77 24.54
CA ASP A 50 5.32 0.13 25.56
C ASP A 50 6.66 -0.37 25.02
N ASP A 51 6.92 -0.21 23.70
CA ASP A 51 8.10 -0.73 23.04
C ASP A 51 8.86 0.37 22.25
N GLU A 52 10.15 0.17 22.04
CA GLU A 52 10.95 1.01 21.14
C GLU A 52 10.75 0.60 19.66
N ILE A 53 9.55 0.14 19.31
CA ILE A 53 9.19 -0.30 17.96
C ILE A 53 8.42 0.80 17.26
N TYR A 54 9.01 1.32 16.20
CA TYR A 54 8.38 2.29 15.30
C TYR A 54 7.87 1.60 14.06
N TYR A 55 6.74 2.06 13.52
CA TYR A 55 6.14 1.43 12.35
C TYR A 55 5.65 2.44 11.32
N SER A 56 5.73 2.03 10.07
CA SER A 56 5.10 2.70 8.94
C SER A 56 4.72 1.66 7.89
N PHE A 57 3.43 1.53 7.58
CA PHE A 57 2.92 0.50 6.68
C PHE A 57 1.58 0.87 6.05
N GLY A 58 1.08 0.01 5.16
CA GLY A 58 -0.25 0.15 4.57
C GLY A 58 -0.32 1.24 3.50
N TYR A 59 0.69 1.30 2.62
CA TYR A 59 0.78 2.33 1.57
C TYR A 59 -0.22 2.15 0.43
N GLN A 60 -1.11 1.18 0.52
CA GLN A 60 -2.09 0.85 -0.51
C GLN A 60 -1.38 0.55 -1.85
N ALA A 61 -1.89 1.10 -2.95
CA ALA A 61 -1.25 1.05 -4.26
C ALA A 61 -0.33 2.25 -4.55
N ASN A 62 -0.10 3.13 -3.57
CA ASN A 62 0.65 4.39 -3.71
C ASN A 62 2.02 4.39 -3.03
N GLY A 63 2.62 3.22 -2.82
CA GLY A 63 3.89 3.09 -2.10
C GLY A 63 5.02 3.94 -2.66
N VAL A 64 5.08 4.13 -3.97
CA VAL A 64 6.12 4.96 -4.62
C VAL A 64 6.10 6.41 -4.10
N ASN A 65 4.93 6.98 -3.88
CA ASN A 65 4.79 8.35 -3.39
C ASN A 65 4.74 8.42 -1.86
N THR A 66 4.01 7.50 -1.23
CA THR A 66 3.70 7.59 0.19
C THR A 66 4.79 7.02 1.08
N ALA A 67 5.56 6.03 0.63
CA ALA A 67 6.61 5.44 1.45
C ALA A 67 7.76 6.41 1.75
N PRO A 68 8.31 7.18 0.79
CA PRO A 68 9.33 8.18 1.09
C PRO A 68 8.85 9.26 2.07
N TRP A 69 7.63 9.75 1.88
CA TRP A 69 7.02 10.71 2.79
C TRP A 69 6.84 10.11 4.20
N SER A 70 6.25 8.92 4.29
CA SER A 70 6.04 8.24 5.56
C SER A 70 7.35 7.92 6.29
N GLY A 71 8.40 7.56 5.54
CA GLY A 71 9.73 7.35 6.08
C GLY A 71 10.34 8.62 6.69
N ASN A 72 10.15 9.77 6.03
CA ASN A 72 10.58 11.05 6.57
C ASN A 72 9.84 11.42 7.86
N GLU A 73 8.53 11.23 7.91
CA GLU A 73 7.74 11.47 9.12
C GLU A 73 8.11 10.50 10.25
N LEU A 74 8.39 9.24 9.92
CA LEU A 74 8.85 8.25 10.87
C LEU A 74 10.25 8.61 11.45
N ALA A 75 11.16 9.08 10.61
CA ALA A 75 12.49 9.54 11.05
C ALA A 75 12.37 10.71 12.03
N LYS A 76 11.53 11.69 11.75
CA LYS A 76 11.24 12.79 12.68
C LYS A 76 10.71 12.27 14.02
N LEU A 77 9.78 11.31 13.99
CA LEU A 77 9.22 10.69 15.18
C LEU A 77 10.28 10.01 16.05
N ILE A 78 11.23 9.30 15.43
CA ILE A 78 12.34 8.63 16.09
C ILE A 78 13.28 9.66 16.74
N VAL A 79 13.70 10.67 15.97
CA VAL A 79 14.67 11.68 16.43
C VAL A 79 14.10 12.55 17.55
N SER A 80 12.82 12.92 17.48
CA SER A 80 12.16 13.75 18.49
C SER A 80 11.73 12.99 19.75
N ASN A 81 12.01 11.69 19.81
CA ASN A 81 11.53 10.81 20.89
C ASN A 81 10.02 10.95 21.15
N SER A 82 9.26 11.04 20.06
CA SER A 82 7.79 11.12 20.02
C SER A 82 7.17 12.43 20.58
N LYS A 83 7.96 13.43 20.95
CA LYS A 83 7.43 14.61 21.66
C LYS A 83 6.87 15.73 20.79
N ASP A 84 7.38 15.93 19.57
CA ASP A 84 7.08 17.13 18.77
C ASP A 84 6.69 16.90 17.30
N VAL A 85 6.33 15.66 16.93
CA VAL A 85 5.97 15.39 15.54
C VAL A 85 4.46 15.53 15.34
N ASN A 86 4.07 16.56 14.62
CA ASN A 86 2.68 16.79 14.26
C ASN A 86 2.25 15.92 13.06
N ILE A 87 2.29 14.60 13.25
CA ILE A 87 1.66 13.69 12.29
C ILE A 87 0.15 13.86 12.41
N SER A 88 -0.52 14.12 11.29
CA SER A 88 -1.98 14.19 11.26
C SER A 88 -2.61 12.96 11.93
N GLN A 89 -3.65 13.18 12.72
CA GLN A 89 -4.41 12.11 13.39
C GLN A 89 -4.93 11.03 12.41
N LEU A 90 -5.08 11.38 11.12
CA LEU A 90 -5.47 10.44 10.07
C LEU A 90 -4.48 9.28 9.91
N TYR A 91 -3.19 9.54 10.13
CA TYR A 91 -2.11 8.56 9.95
C TYR A 91 -1.66 7.92 11.27
N LYS A 92 -2.03 8.51 12.42
CA LYS A 92 -1.63 8.00 13.74
C LYS A 92 -2.35 6.71 14.11
N GLY A 93 -1.63 5.86 14.80
CA GLY A 93 -2.14 4.67 15.44
C GLY A 93 -2.31 3.48 14.50
N LEU A 94 -2.49 2.32 15.10
CA LEU A 94 -2.78 1.10 14.38
C LEU A 94 -4.21 1.17 13.81
N PRO A 95 -4.40 0.71 12.56
CA PRO A 95 -5.73 0.64 12.00
C PRO A 95 -6.55 -0.44 12.72
N SER A 96 -7.86 -0.24 12.82
CA SER A 96 -8.76 -1.29 13.24
C SER A 96 -8.69 -2.49 12.29
N THR A 97 -8.97 -3.68 12.78
CA THR A 97 -9.06 -4.86 11.94
C THR A 97 -10.28 -4.77 11.02
N PHE A 98 -10.14 -5.30 9.81
CA PHE A 98 -11.30 -5.44 8.93
C PHE A 98 -12.35 -6.37 9.58
N PRO A 99 -13.64 -6.02 9.49
CA PRO A 99 -14.71 -6.85 10.03
C PRO A 99 -15.00 -8.06 9.11
N PHE A 100 -13.96 -8.84 8.80
CA PHE A 100 -14.18 -10.10 8.10
C PHE A 100 -14.52 -11.19 9.11
N PRO A 101 -15.52 -12.02 8.82
CA PRO A 101 -15.76 -13.20 9.63
C PRO A 101 -14.51 -14.08 9.60
N LYS A 102 -14.15 -14.62 10.79
CA LYS A 102 -13.06 -15.59 10.93
C LYS A 102 -13.45 -16.90 10.25
#